data_e5e3f7670216c17eed432b8e92194807
#
_entry.id   e5e3f7670216c17eed432b8e92194807
#
_cell.length_a   1.000
_cell.length_b   1.000
_cell.length_c   1.000
_cell.angle_alpha   90.00
_cell.angle_beta   90.00
_cell.angle_gamma   90.00
#
_symmetry.space_group_name_H-M   'P 1'
#
loop_
_entity.id
_entity.type
_entity.pdbx_description
1 polymer ?
#
loop_
_entity_poly.entity_id
_entity_poly.type
_entity_poly.pdbx_seq_one_letter_code
_entity_poly.pdbx_strand_id
1 'polypeptide(L)'
;MKDLKTLLQDSKDVLDDLNIEYGKIVRCTVNYRAQSRWGICRKVGNNEYEIEISYKLMADEVEWEAAMNTMIHELLHAHRDRMCHTGEWKRCAELVNREYPIYNIKRCSSSEERGVSQSKTKYKYKVICHGCGNVCYYMKNGKAIQKIRARGSQSGYFCTKCSSHNLEVEVL
;
A
#
# COMPACT_ATOMS: atom_id res chain seq x y z
N MET A 1 -8.87 9.68 -17.29
CA MET A 1 -8.91 8.82 -16.07
C MET A 1 -9.61 7.53 -16.42
N LYS A 2 -9.06 6.39 -16.05
CA LYS A 2 -9.63 5.05 -16.30
C LYS A 2 -11.05 4.93 -15.77
N ASP A 3 -11.90 4.15 -16.44
CA ASP A 3 -13.24 3.86 -15.94
C ASP A 3 -13.19 2.73 -14.88
N LEU A 4 -13.68 3.05 -13.67
CA LEU A 4 -13.67 2.11 -12.55
C LEU A 4 -14.63 0.93 -12.77
N LYS A 5 -15.75 1.15 -13.47
CA LYS A 5 -16.72 0.07 -13.73
C LYS A 5 -16.14 -0.95 -14.70
N THR A 6 -15.51 -0.47 -15.76
CA THR A 6 -14.80 -1.32 -16.73
C THR A 6 -13.68 -2.08 -16.03
N LEU A 7 -12.84 -1.40 -15.20
CA LEU A 7 -11.78 -2.05 -14.45
C LEU A 7 -12.29 -3.18 -13.53
N LEU A 8 -13.39 -2.95 -12.85
CA LEU A 8 -14.01 -3.97 -11.99
C LEU A 8 -14.56 -5.13 -12.82
N GLN A 9 -15.21 -4.85 -13.95
CA GLN A 9 -15.79 -5.90 -14.81
C GLN A 9 -14.69 -6.75 -15.44
N ASP A 10 -13.71 -6.14 -16.09
CA ASP A 10 -12.58 -6.86 -16.70
C ASP A 10 -11.86 -7.75 -15.68
N SER A 11 -11.71 -7.25 -14.44
CA SER A 11 -11.08 -8.03 -13.36
C SER A 11 -11.95 -9.20 -12.88
N LYS A 12 -13.27 -9.07 -12.91
CA LYS A 12 -14.21 -10.16 -12.64
C LYS A 12 -14.16 -11.21 -13.74
N ASP A 13 -14.15 -10.78 -14.99
CA ASP A 13 -14.11 -11.67 -16.15
C ASP A 13 -12.88 -12.59 -16.10
N VAL A 14 -11.71 -12.06 -15.67
CA VAL A 14 -10.51 -12.87 -15.44
C VAL A 14 -10.72 -13.94 -14.37
N LEU A 15 -11.39 -13.60 -13.26
CA LEU A 15 -11.65 -14.57 -12.19
C LEU A 15 -12.72 -15.57 -12.57
N ASP A 16 -13.77 -15.13 -13.26
CA ASP A 16 -14.86 -15.98 -13.74
C ASP A 16 -14.36 -17.01 -14.77
N ASP A 17 -13.48 -16.60 -15.70
CA ASP A 17 -12.84 -17.50 -16.67
C ASP A 17 -12.01 -18.61 -15.99
N LEU A 18 -11.39 -18.30 -14.85
CA LEU A 18 -10.61 -19.24 -14.05
C LEU A 18 -11.45 -19.99 -13.00
N ASN A 19 -12.76 -19.79 -12.97
CA ASN A 19 -13.69 -20.33 -11.96
C ASN A 19 -13.23 -20.01 -10.51
N ILE A 20 -12.68 -18.80 -10.30
CA ILE A 20 -12.29 -18.32 -8.98
C ILE A 20 -13.47 -17.56 -8.37
N GLU A 21 -14.13 -18.17 -7.41
CA GLU A 21 -15.27 -17.57 -6.72
C GLU A 21 -14.87 -16.31 -5.93
N TYR A 22 -15.75 -15.33 -5.87
CA TYR A 22 -15.65 -14.14 -5.01
C TYR A 22 -17.03 -13.74 -4.49
N GLY A 23 -17.07 -13.01 -3.38
CA GLY A 23 -18.31 -12.53 -2.78
C GLY A 23 -18.90 -11.34 -3.53
N LYS A 24 -20.08 -10.95 -3.14
CA LYS A 24 -20.81 -9.81 -3.72
C LYS A 24 -20.08 -8.50 -3.42
N ILE A 25 -19.68 -7.79 -4.47
CA ILE A 25 -19.11 -6.45 -4.34
C ILE A 25 -20.27 -5.45 -4.31
N VAL A 26 -20.59 -4.96 -3.12
CA VAL A 26 -21.70 -4.02 -2.92
C VAL A 26 -21.31 -2.58 -3.21
N ARG A 27 -20.00 -2.26 -3.14
CA ARG A 27 -19.46 -0.94 -3.45
C ARG A 27 -18.01 -1.04 -3.94
N CYS A 28 -17.73 -0.32 -5.02
CA CYS A 28 -16.37 -0.12 -5.51
C CYS A 28 -16.15 1.38 -5.73
N THR A 29 -15.08 1.94 -5.16
CA THR A 29 -14.82 3.39 -5.19
C THR A 29 -13.37 3.74 -5.38
N VAL A 30 -13.12 4.95 -5.88
CA VAL A 30 -11.78 5.54 -5.97
C VAL A 30 -11.46 6.28 -4.68
N ASN A 31 -10.34 5.96 -4.05
CA ASN A 31 -9.86 6.64 -2.86
C ASN A 31 -8.84 7.73 -3.23
N TYR A 32 -9.29 8.99 -3.17
CA TYR A 32 -8.47 10.18 -3.47
C TYR A 32 -7.51 10.57 -2.35
N ARG A 33 -7.65 9.98 -1.15
CA ARG A 33 -6.82 10.28 0.02
C ARG A 33 -5.71 9.26 0.27
N ALA A 34 -5.74 8.13 -0.46
CA ALA A 34 -4.75 7.08 -0.29
C ALA A 34 -3.34 7.55 -0.71
N GLN A 35 -2.41 7.57 0.25
CA GLN A 35 -1.03 8.00 0.00
C GLN A 35 -0.07 6.82 -0.26
N SER A 36 -0.25 5.72 0.46
CA SER A 36 0.66 4.57 0.44
C SER A 36 -0.02 3.25 0.10
N ARG A 37 -1.35 3.21 0.09
CA ARG A 37 -2.14 2.00 -0.19
C ARG A 37 -2.70 2.07 -1.59
N TRP A 38 -2.56 0.98 -2.34
CA TRP A 38 -3.03 0.88 -3.73
C TRP A 38 -4.50 0.46 -3.82
N GLY A 39 -4.91 -0.48 -2.97
CA GLY A 39 -6.28 -0.95 -2.84
C GLY A 39 -6.59 -1.38 -1.42
N ILE A 40 -7.84 -1.69 -1.17
CA ILE A 40 -8.31 -2.39 0.02
C ILE A 40 -9.65 -3.04 -0.24
N CYS A 41 -9.80 -4.29 0.19
CA CYS A 41 -11.06 -5.00 0.29
C CYS A 41 -11.50 -5.08 1.75
N ARG A 42 -12.77 -4.77 2.03
CA ARG A 42 -13.38 -4.87 3.36
C ARG A 42 -14.62 -5.73 3.30
N LYS A 43 -14.73 -6.69 4.22
CA LYS A 43 -15.96 -7.41 4.45
C LYS A 43 -16.93 -6.50 5.21
N VAL A 44 -18.16 -6.33 4.68
CA VAL A 44 -19.20 -5.47 5.26
C VAL A 44 -20.48 -6.22 5.62
N GLY A 45 -20.62 -7.46 5.15
CA GLY A 45 -21.78 -8.29 5.43
C GLY A 45 -21.50 -9.79 5.22
N ASN A 46 -22.57 -10.60 5.20
CA ASN A 46 -22.43 -12.01 4.88
C ASN A 46 -22.15 -12.16 3.38
N ASN A 47 -20.92 -12.54 3.04
CA ASN A 47 -20.41 -12.61 1.67
C ASN A 47 -20.54 -11.29 0.88
N GLU A 48 -20.54 -10.15 1.57
CA GLU A 48 -20.62 -8.82 0.98
C GLU A 48 -19.34 -8.03 1.30
N TYR A 49 -18.80 -7.35 0.26
CA TYR A 49 -17.50 -6.69 0.30
C TYR A 49 -17.56 -5.33 -0.36
N GLU A 50 -16.73 -4.42 0.14
CA GLU A 50 -16.42 -3.13 -0.47
C GLU A 50 -14.96 -3.10 -0.91
N ILE A 51 -14.71 -2.54 -2.10
CA ILE A 51 -13.36 -2.34 -2.63
C ILE A 51 -13.10 -0.86 -2.84
N GLU A 52 -11.93 -0.40 -2.41
CA GLU A 52 -11.41 0.93 -2.76
C GLU A 52 -10.10 0.77 -3.52
N ILE A 53 -9.94 1.55 -4.61
CA ILE A 53 -8.70 1.63 -5.40
C ILE A 53 -8.13 3.03 -5.30
N SER A 54 -6.81 3.16 -5.18
CA SER A 54 -6.14 4.46 -5.16
C SER A 54 -6.34 5.22 -6.47
N TYR A 55 -6.66 6.52 -6.37
CA TYR A 55 -6.78 7.41 -7.53
C TYR A 55 -5.51 7.43 -8.40
N LYS A 56 -4.34 7.18 -7.81
CA LYS A 56 -3.06 7.14 -8.52
C LYS A 56 -3.01 6.06 -9.61
N LEU A 57 -3.70 4.93 -9.40
CA LEU A 57 -3.80 3.85 -10.38
C LEU A 57 -4.80 4.16 -11.51
N MET A 58 -5.70 5.12 -11.27
CA MET A 58 -6.72 5.51 -12.24
C MET A 58 -6.25 6.60 -13.20
N ALA A 59 -5.04 7.11 -13.04
CA ALA A 59 -4.44 8.11 -13.91
C ALA A 59 -4.15 7.52 -15.31
N ASP A 60 -4.24 8.35 -16.36
CA ASP A 60 -4.10 7.88 -17.76
C ASP A 60 -2.67 7.41 -18.08
N GLU A 61 -1.68 8.01 -17.41
CA GLU A 61 -0.25 7.66 -17.54
C GLU A 61 0.14 6.32 -16.88
N VAL A 62 -0.72 5.72 -16.07
CA VAL A 62 -0.49 4.39 -15.47
C VAL A 62 -1.02 3.33 -16.41
N GLU A 63 -0.29 2.25 -16.61
CA GLU A 63 -0.72 1.14 -17.46
C GLU A 63 -2.01 0.49 -16.91
N TRP A 64 -2.85 -0.05 -17.84
CA TRP A 64 -4.09 -0.71 -17.45
C TRP A 64 -3.84 -1.92 -16.57
N GLU A 65 -2.82 -2.69 -16.90
CA GLU A 65 -2.41 -3.90 -16.19
C GLU A 65 -2.02 -3.63 -14.74
N ALA A 66 -1.44 -2.48 -14.45
CA ALA A 66 -1.10 -2.09 -13.07
C ALA A 66 -2.36 -1.87 -12.21
N ALA A 67 -3.40 -1.29 -12.81
CA ALA A 67 -4.71 -1.14 -12.16
C ALA A 67 -5.42 -2.50 -12.03
N MET A 68 -5.39 -3.33 -13.09
CA MET A 68 -5.92 -4.69 -13.10
C MET A 68 -5.27 -5.57 -12.03
N ASN A 69 -3.95 -5.56 -11.92
CA ASN A 69 -3.22 -6.29 -10.88
C ASN A 69 -3.69 -5.95 -9.46
N THR A 70 -4.04 -4.69 -9.22
CA THR A 70 -4.57 -4.27 -7.91
C THR A 70 -6.02 -4.68 -7.75
N MET A 71 -6.86 -4.47 -8.75
CA MET A 71 -8.29 -4.82 -8.67
C MET A 71 -8.48 -6.33 -8.49
N ILE A 72 -7.75 -7.15 -9.24
CA ILE A 72 -7.75 -8.61 -9.08
C ILE A 72 -7.27 -8.99 -7.67
N HIS A 73 -6.18 -8.38 -7.18
CA HIS A 73 -5.69 -8.60 -5.81
C HIS A 73 -6.79 -8.37 -4.76
N GLU A 74 -7.52 -7.26 -4.86
CA GLU A 74 -8.61 -6.93 -3.92
C GLU A 74 -9.83 -7.85 -4.11
N LEU A 75 -10.15 -8.25 -5.34
CA LEU A 75 -11.21 -9.23 -5.60
C LEU A 75 -10.88 -10.61 -5.02
N LEU A 76 -9.61 -11.03 -5.05
CA LEU A 76 -9.18 -12.26 -4.40
C LEU A 76 -9.43 -12.22 -2.89
N HIS A 77 -9.34 -11.05 -2.25
CA HIS A 77 -9.71 -10.87 -0.84
C HIS A 77 -11.23 -10.88 -0.59
N ALA A 78 -12.04 -10.70 -1.61
CA ALA A 78 -13.50 -10.75 -1.48
C ALA A 78 -14.02 -12.18 -1.30
N HIS A 79 -13.40 -12.95 -0.39
CA HIS A 79 -13.82 -14.29 0.00
C HIS A 79 -13.39 -14.57 1.43
N ARG A 80 -14.23 -15.29 2.20
CA ARG A 80 -14.01 -15.52 3.64
C ARG A 80 -12.67 -16.20 3.97
N ASP A 81 -12.22 -17.11 3.11
CA ASP A 81 -11.02 -17.92 3.32
C ASP A 81 -9.76 -17.28 2.71
N ARG A 82 -9.89 -16.08 2.12
CA ARG A 82 -8.81 -15.37 1.40
C ARG A 82 -8.53 -13.97 1.94
N MET A 83 -8.91 -13.69 3.18
CA MET A 83 -8.65 -12.39 3.82
C MET A 83 -7.16 -12.14 4.12
N CYS A 84 -6.33 -13.18 4.08
CA CYS A 84 -4.88 -13.11 4.24
C CYS A 84 -4.18 -13.57 2.98
N HIS A 85 -2.94 -13.07 2.73
CA HIS A 85 -2.13 -13.42 1.56
C HIS A 85 -1.43 -14.81 1.69
N THR A 86 -2.10 -15.79 2.27
CA THR A 86 -1.59 -17.16 2.49
C THR A 86 -2.58 -18.17 1.96
N GLY A 87 -2.18 -19.43 1.91
CA GLY A 87 -3.07 -20.54 1.55
C GLY A 87 -3.82 -20.30 0.23
N GLU A 88 -5.13 -20.24 0.32
CA GLU A 88 -6.04 -20.13 -0.83
C GLU A 88 -5.82 -18.85 -1.65
N TRP A 89 -5.60 -17.70 -1.00
CA TRP A 89 -5.30 -16.47 -1.71
C TRP A 89 -4.07 -16.62 -2.62
N LYS A 90 -2.99 -17.21 -2.07
CA LYS A 90 -1.76 -17.41 -2.81
C LYS A 90 -1.96 -18.35 -4.01
N ARG A 91 -2.70 -19.45 -3.84
CA ARG A 91 -3.01 -20.38 -4.93
C ARG A 91 -3.79 -19.70 -6.05
N CYS A 92 -4.81 -18.89 -5.72
CA CYS A 92 -5.57 -18.14 -6.71
C CYS A 92 -4.69 -17.11 -7.45
N ALA A 93 -3.85 -16.36 -6.73
CA ALA A 93 -2.94 -15.40 -7.34
C ALA A 93 -1.93 -16.07 -8.28
N GLU A 94 -1.37 -17.23 -7.89
CA GLU A 94 -0.47 -18.04 -8.73
C GLU A 94 -1.19 -18.58 -9.98
N LEU A 95 -2.46 -18.99 -9.85
CA LEU A 95 -3.28 -19.43 -10.97
C LEU A 95 -3.48 -18.28 -11.98
N VAL A 96 -3.90 -17.10 -11.52
CA VAL A 96 -4.05 -15.92 -12.39
C VAL A 96 -2.74 -15.60 -13.10
N ASN A 97 -1.63 -15.53 -12.38
CA ASN A 97 -0.32 -15.21 -12.96
C ASN A 97 0.15 -16.23 -13.99
N ARG A 98 -0.23 -17.49 -13.85
CA ARG A 98 0.13 -18.56 -14.79
C ARG A 98 -0.71 -18.51 -16.07
N GLU A 99 -2.02 -18.36 -15.94
CA GLU A 99 -2.95 -18.37 -17.09
C GLU A 99 -2.97 -17.03 -17.83
N TYR A 100 -2.67 -15.93 -17.12
CA TYR A 100 -2.57 -14.57 -17.67
C TYR A 100 -1.19 -13.96 -17.38
N PRO A 101 -0.13 -14.31 -18.13
CA PRO A 101 1.25 -13.86 -17.85
C PRO A 101 1.46 -12.33 -17.92
N ILE A 102 0.51 -11.60 -18.50
CA ILE A 102 0.48 -10.13 -18.50
C ILE A 102 0.27 -9.56 -17.09
N TYR A 103 -0.35 -10.32 -16.19
CA TYR A 103 -0.58 -9.92 -14.81
C TYR A 103 0.51 -10.43 -13.88
N ASN A 104 0.69 -9.73 -12.76
CA ASN A 104 1.65 -10.07 -11.73
C ASN A 104 1.05 -9.77 -10.35
N ILE A 105 0.13 -10.65 -9.95
CA ILE A 105 -0.57 -10.52 -8.67
C ILE A 105 0.37 -10.92 -7.55
N LYS A 106 0.76 -9.96 -6.71
CA LYS A 106 1.68 -10.13 -5.59
C LYS A 106 1.07 -9.64 -4.29
N ARG A 107 1.58 -10.13 -3.17
CA ARG A 107 1.25 -9.61 -1.84
C ARG A 107 1.57 -8.11 -1.70
N CYS A 108 2.72 -7.67 -2.19
CA CYS A 108 3.16 -6.28 -2.17
C CYS A 108 3.75 -5.92 -3.53
N SER A 109 3.51 -4.70 -3.97
CA SER A 109 4.12 -4.12 -5.18
C SER A 109 4.61 -2.72 -4.88
N SER A 110 5.75 -2.35 -5.45
CA SER A 110 6.31 -1.01 -5.33
C SER A 110 5.58 0.02 -6.22
N SER A 111 5.88 1.30 -6.03
CA SER A 111 5.35 2.36 -6.90
C SER A 111 5.91 2.24 -8.31
N GLU A 112 7.19 1.87 -8.44
CA GLU A 112 7.87 1.67 -9.72
C GLU A 112 7.23 0.54 -10.52
N GLU A 113 6.95 -0.60 -9.90
CA GLU A 113 6.29 -1.75 -10.54
C GLU A 113 4.87 -1.41 -11.06
N ARG A 114 4.27 -0.34 -10.54
CA ARG A 114 2.94 0.13 -10.95
C ARG A 114 3.00 1.31 -11.91
N GLY A 115 4.19 1.75 -12.33
CA GLY A 115 4.37 2.93 -13.18
C GLY A 115 3.88 4.23 -12.52
N VAL A 116 3.73 4.25 -11.20
CA VAL A 116 3.28 5.43 -10.45
C VAL A 116 4.49 6.22 -9.99
N SER A 117 4.58 7.49 -10.43
CA SER A 117 5.62 8.39 -9.96
C SER A 117 5.58 8.51 -8.43
N GLN A 118 6.71 8.24 -7.81
CA GLN A 118 6.84 8.47 -6.37
C GLN A 118 6.70 9.97 -6.10
N SER A 119 5.77 10.36 -5.23
CA SER A 119 5.83 11.69 -4.66
C SER A 119 7.14 11.77 -3.89
N LYS A 120 8.04 12.71 -4.26
CA LYS A 120 9.27 12.96 -3.50
C LYS A 120 8.86 13.20 -2.06
N THR A 121 9.19 12.25 -1.19
CA THR A 121 8.89 12.34 0.24
C THR A 121 9.66 13.54 0.78
N LYS A 122 8.96 14.65 1.03
CA LYS A 122 9.59 15.84 1.63
C LYS A 122 9.75 15.59 3.12
N TYR A 123 10.91 15.11 3.49
CA TYR A 123 11.31 15.10 4.90
C TYR A 123 11.42 16.55 5.39
N LYS A 124 10.94 16.79 6.60
CA LYS A 124 10.97 18.11 7.26
C LYS A 124 11.96 18.16 8.41
N TYR A 125 12.38 17.01 8.88
CA TYR A 125 13.25 16.87 10.03
C TYR A 125 14.28 15.78 9.79
N LYS A 126 15.50 16.00 10.24
CA LYS A 126 16.59 15.06 10.26
C LYS A 126 17.07 14.93 11.70
N VAL A 127 17.16 13.72 12.21
CA VAL A 127 17.72 13.44 13.54
C VAL A 127 19.08 12.81 13.37
N ILE A 128 20.07 13.40 13.98
CA ILE A 128 21.48 12.97 13.93
C ILE A 128 21.85 12.43 15.30
N CYS A 129 22.47 11.27 15.33
CA CYS A 129 23.10 10.74 16.53
C CYS A 129 24.59 11.11 16.55
N HIS A 130 25.00 11.96 17.48
CA HIS A 130 26.40 12.32 17.64
C HIS A 130 27.27 11.20 18.25
N GLY A 131 26.65 10.11 18.76
CA GLY A 131 27.41 8.98 19.27
C GLY A 131 27.93 8.03 18.18
N CYS A 132 27.19 7.87 17.07
CA CYS A 132 27.57 6.93 16.00
C CYS A 132 27.33 7.46 14.57
N GLY A 133 26.97 8.72 14.41
CA GLY A 133 26.68 9.33 13.11
C GLY A 133 25.40 8.85 12.42
N ASN A 134 24.59 7.99 13.06
CA ASN A 134 23.36 7.52 12.45
C ASN A 134 22.38 8.67 12.21
N VAL A 135 21.74 8.68 11.03
CA VAL A 135 20.79 9.70 10.61
C VAL A 135 19.43 9.08 10.31
N CYS A 136 18.37 9.70 10.83
CA CYS A 136 16.99 9.33 10.54
C CYS A 136 16.20 10.54 10.03
N TYR A 137 15.32 10.32 9.05
CA TYR A 137 14.50 11.37 8.45
C TYR A 137 13.03 11.22 8.83
N TYR A 138 12.35 12.36 9.09
CA TYR A 138 10.94 12.40 9.51
C TYR A 138 10.16 13.45 8.73
N MET A 139 8.90 13.12 8.40
CA MET A 139 7.98 14.02 7.70
C MET A 139 7.18 14.92 8.62
N LYS A 140 7.02 14.53 9.87
CA LYS A 140 6.11 15.20 10.83
C LYS A 140 6.86 15.58 12.10
N ASN A 141 6.45 16.70 12.70
CA ASN A 141 6.90 17.12 14.03
C ASN A 141 6.22 16.26 15.12
N GLY A 142 6.56 14.97 15.16
CA GLY A 142 6.01 14.04 16.15
C GLY A 142 6.57 14.30 17.56
N LYS A 143 5.96 13.64 18.57
CA LYS A 143 6.35 13.79 20.00
C LYS A 143 7.87 13.59 20.23
N ALA A 144 8.50 12.65 19.54
CA ALA A 144 9.94 12.40 19.65
C ALA A 144 10.75 13.64 19.19
N ILE A 145 10.44 14.15 17.97
CA ILE A 145 11.10 15.33 17.40
C ILE A 145 10.98 16.53 18.34
N GLN A 146 9.76 16.79 18.83
CA GLN A 146 9.50 17.90 19.76
C GLN A 146 10.31 17.78 21.05
N LYS A 147 10.36 16.58 21.65
CA LYS A 147 11.08 16.36 22.90
C LYS A 147 12.61 16.43 22.72
N ILE A 148 13.15 15.87 21.64
CA ILE A 148 14.57 15.95 21.33
C ILE A 148 14.98 17.42 21.11
N ARG A 149 14.20 18.20 20.35
CA ARG A 149 14.44 19.62 20.13
C ARG A 149 14.40 20.44 21.43
N ALA A 150 13.47 20.13 22.33
CA ALA A 150 13.30 20.89 23.57
C ALA A 150 14.30 20.51 24.66
N ARG A 151 14.77 19.26 24.71
CA ARG A 151 15.52 18.72 25.85
C ARG A 151 16.84 18.07 25.49
N GLY A 152 17.17 17.91 24.18
CA GLY A 152 18.39 17.25 23.70
C GLY A 152 18.57 15.86 24.30
N SER A 153 19.72 15.62 24.92
CA SER A 153 20.06 14.35 25.58
C SER A 153 19.16 13.97 26.75
N GLN A 154 18.44 14.95 27.33
CA GLN A 154 17.48 14.73 28.41
C GLN A 154 16.05 14.44 27.92
N SER A 155 15.86 14.25 26.61
CA SER A 155 14.55 13.99 26.00
C SER A 155 13.93 12.63 26.37
N GLY A 156 14.75 11.69 26.88
CA GLY A 156 14.41 10.31 27.14
C GLY A 156 14.44 9.41 25.90
N TYR A 157 14.81 9.97 24.72
CA TYR A 157 15.04 9.20 23.50
C TYR A 157 16.51 8.87 23.32
N PHE A 158 16.77 7.76 22.62
CA PHE A 158 18.14 7.29 22.36
C PHE A 158 18.25 6.71 20.95
N CYS A 159 19.48 6.62 20.46
CA CYS A 159 19.78 5.99 19.19
C CYS A 159 19.64 4.48 19.30
N THR A 160 18.85 3.86 18.43
CA THR A 160 18.63 2.40 18.43
C THR A 160 19.87 1.60 17.99
N LYS A 161 20.89 2.25 17.38
CA LYS A 161 22.14 1.60 16.96
C LYS A 161 23.22 1.59 18.05
N CYS A 162 23.32 2.64 18.86
CA CYS A 162 24.42 2.79 19.81
C CYS A 162 23.97 3.19 21.21
N SER A 163 22.66 3.26 21.45
CA SER A 163 22.04 3.66 22.73
C SER A 163 22.43 5.06 23.24
N SER A 164 23.12 5.86 22.44
CA SER A 164 23.48 7.24 22.81
C SER A 164 22.23 8.11 22.90
N HIS A 165 22.15 8.94 23.93
CA HIS A 165 21.13 9.97 24.09
C HIS A 165 21.49 11.31 23.41
N ASN A 166 22.70 11.42 22.85
CA ASN A 166 23.18 12.64 22.19
C ASN A 166 22.58 12.72 20.79
N LEU A 167 21.34 13.19 20.73
CA LEU A 167 20.55 13.34 19.51
C LEU A 167 20.29 14.81 19.21
N GLU A 168 20.44 15.20 17.95
CA GLU A 168 20.13 16.53 17.44
C GLU A 168 19.06 16.46 16.36
N VAL A 169 18.20 17.48 16.28
CA VAL A 169 17.17 17.62 15.24
C VAL A 169 17.48 18.83 14.37
N GLU A 170 17.72 18.59 13.10
CA GLU A 170 17.75 19.61 12.05
C GLU A 170 16.37 19.73 11.39
N VAL A 171 15.94 20.96 11.08
CA VAL A 171 14.78 21.24 10.22
C VAL A 171 15.29 21.40 8.80
N LEU A 172 14.69 20.66 7.84
CA LEU A 172 15.09 20.64 6.43
C LEU A 172 14.30 21.66 5.62
#